data_56fe2892bd248d9b51f108bc6ef84afa
#
_entry.id   56fe2892bd248d9b51f108bc6ef84afa
#
_cell.length_a   1.000
_cell.length_b   1.000
_cell.length_c   1.000
_cell.angle_alpha   90.00
_cell.angle_beta   90.00
_cell.angle_gamma   90.00
#
_symmetry.space_group_name_H-M   'P 1'
#
loop_
_entity.id
_entity.type
_entity.pdbx_description
1 polymer ?
#
loop_
_entity_poly.entity_id
_entity_poly.type
_entity_poly.pdbx_seq_one_letter_code
_entity_poly.pdbx_strand_id
1 'polypeptide(L)'
;YSMKKIKVAINGFGRIGRAFFRAASTRPDMSIVAVNDLGSKENMEYLLAHDSVYGKSECTLSGIEYVSEKEPRKLPWKKLGVDVVIEATGFFTSAEQSRAHLDAGAKRVIITAPIKDGETILMGLNEEKLSDAEVISNASCTTNAASPVIAILDETIGIEKAVLNTVHAYTATQALVDGPAGKKGLREGRAAAHNIIPSSTGAAIAVTKAYPALHRKFDG
;
A
#
# COMPACT_ATOMS: atom_id res chain seq x y z
N TYR A 1 -3.10 12.68 30.44
CA TYR A 1 -4.13 12.65 29.38
C TYR A 1 -3.79 11.49 28.45
N SER A 2 -4.63 10.43 28.44
CA SER A 2 -4.51 9.37 27.45
C SER A 2 -4.93 9.96 26.09
N MET A 3 -4.00 10.10 25.17
CA MET A 3 -4.34 10.49 23.80
C MET A 3 -5.26 9.42 23.20
N LYS A 4 -6.36 9.86 22.57
CA LYS A 4 -7.28 8.96 21.88
C LYS A 4 -6.54 8.30 20.72
N LYS A 5 -6.41 6.97 20.75
CA LYS A 5 -5.78 6.21 19.69
C LYS A 5 -6.61 6.29 18.40
N ILE A 6 -5.92 6.42 17.25
CA ILE A 6 -6.53 6.33 15.92
C ILE A 6 -6.95 4.86 15.71
N LYS A 7 -8.23 4.63 15.44
CA LYS A 7 -8.75 3.31 15.11
C LYS A 7 -8.55 3.00 13.65
N VAL A 8 -7.77 1.97 13.37
CA VAL A 8 -7.39 1.58 12.02
C VAL A 8 -8.02 0.23 11.65
N ALA A 9 -8.57 0.14 10.44
CA ALA A 9 -8.94 -1.12 9.82
C ALA A 9 -8.05 -1.39 8.60
N ILE A 10 -7.80 -2.67 8.33
CA ILE A 10 -7.01 -3.10 7.16
C ILE A 10 -7.93 -3.87 6.24
N ASN A 11 -8.06 -3.43 5.00
CA ASN A 11 -8.76 -4.15 3.94
C ASN A 11 -7.74 -4.80 3.00
N GLY A 12 -7.68 -6.12 3.01
CA GLY A 12 -6.64 -6.91 2.35
C GLY A 12 -5.45 -7.22 3.27
N PHE A 13 -5.34 -8.48 3.67
CA PHE A 13 -4.29 -8.94 4.57
C PHE A 13 -3.20 -9.74 3.86
N GLY A 14 -2.89 -9.30 2.62
CA GLY A 14 -1.77 -9.77 1.83
C GLY A 14 -0.41 -9.32 2.40
N ARG A 15 0.64 -9.31 1.57
CA ARG A 15 1.99 -8.89 1.98
C ARG A 15 2.01 -7.49 2.62
N ILE A 16 1.35 -6.51 1.98
CA ILE A 16 1.34 -5.12 2.43
C ILE A 16 0.52 -4.95 3.70
N GLY A 17 -0.70 -5.53 3.75
CA GLY A 17 -1.55 -5.45 4.95
C GLY A 17 -0.86 -6.05 6.18
N ARG A 18 -0.18 -7.21 6.05
CA ARG A 18 0.57 -7.82 7.15
C ARG A 18 1.81 -7.01 7.55
N ALA A 19 2.55 -6.45 6.60
CA ALA A 19 3.69 -5.59 6.90
C ALA A 19 3.26 -4.33 7.65
N PHE A 20 2.16 -3.69 7.21
CA PHE A 20 1.57 -2.56 7.90
C PHE A 20 1.11 -2.97 9.33
N PHE A 21 0.43 -4.11 9.46
CA PHE A 21 -0.01 -4.61 10.77
C PHE A 21 1.15 -4.73 11.76
N ARG A 22 2.25 -5.37 11.35
CA ARG A 22 3.47 -5.51 12.18
C ARG A 22 4.02 -4.15 12.61
N ALA A 23 4.13 -3.21 11.69
CA ALA A 23 4.63 -1.86 11.98
C ALA A 23 3.68 -1.08 12.91
N ALA A 24 2.37 -1.15 12.66
CA ALA A 24 1.36 -0.45 13.44
C ALA A 24 1.17 -1.04 14.85
N SER A 25 1.42 -2.34 15.04
CA SER A 25 1.28 -3.01 16.35
C SER A 25 2.23 -2.46 17.43
N THR A 26 3.33 -1.84 17.03
CA THR A 26 4.29 -1.22 17.95
C THR A 26 3.99 0.26 18.23
N ARG A 27 2.98 0.84 17.58
CA ARG A 27 2.64 2.26 17.68
C ARG A 27 1.64 2.52 18.81
N PRO A 28 1.98 3.37 19.78
CA PRO A 28 1.09 3.67 20.93
C PRO A 28 -0.11 4.55 20.53
N ASP A 29 0.00 5.29 19.45
CA ASP A 29 -1.00 6.23 18.91
C ASP A 29 -2.04 5.58 18.01
N MET A 30 -1.86 4.30 17.65
CA MET A 30 -2.77 3.54 16.78
C MET A 30 -3.38 2.33 17.49
N SER A 31 -4.54 1.91 17.02
CA SER A 31 -5.20 0.67 17.41
C SER A 31 -5.82 0.02 16.19
N ILE A 32 -5.29 -1.14 15.78
CA ILE A 32 -5.92 -1.93 14.72
C ILE A 32 -7.15 -2.60 15.31
N VAL A 33 -8.33 -2.28 14.82
CA VAL A 33 -9.61 -2.76 15.33
C VAL A 33 -10.25 -3.82 14.45
N ALA A 34 -9.87 -3.88 13.17
CA ALA A 34 -10.40 -4.87 12.24
C ALA A 34 -9.42 -5.19 11.11
N VAL A 35 -9.55 -6.41 10.61
CA VAL A 35 -8.90 -6.90 9.39
C VAL A 35 -9.98 -7.55 8.53
N ASN A 36 -10.03 -7.18 7.25
CA ASN A 36 -10.87 -7.85 6.25
C ASN A 36 -9.99 -8.55 5.23
N ASP A 37 -10.20 -9.85 5.03
CA ASP A 37 -9.58 -10.62 3.95
C ASP A 37 -10.47 -11.82 3.60
N LEU A 38 -10.42 -12.27 2.35
CA LEU A 38 -11.22 -13.42 1.87
C LEU A 38 -10.60 -14.78 2.26
N GLY A 39 -9.35 -14.80 2.70
CA GLY A 39 -8.70 -15.97 3.26
C GLY A 39 -9.22 -16.32 4.66
N SER A 40 -8.98 -17.53 5.13
CA SER A 40 -9.35 -17.91 6.49
C SER A 40 -8.50 -17.18 7.54
N LYS A 41 -9.08 -16.84 8.66
CA LYS A 41 -8.38 -16.21 9.79
C LYS A 41 -7.14 -17.01 10.20
N GLU A 42 -7.29 -18.32 10.34
CA GLU A 42 -6.21 -19.24 10.72
C GLU A 42 -5.01 -19.12 9.76
N ASN A 43 -5.27 -19.14 8.45
CA ASN A 43 -4.21 -18.99 7.46
C ASN A 43 -3.54 -17.62 7.52
N MET A 44 -4.32 -16.57 7.74
CA MET A 44 -3.78 -15.21 7.86
C MET A 44 -2.95 -15.03 9.14
N GLU A 45 -3.33 -15.64 10.26
CA GLU A 45 -2.55 -15.69 11.49
C GLU A 45 -1.23 -16.45 11.28
N TYR A 46 -1.28 -17.59 10.62
CA TYR A 46 -0.07 -18.35 10.27
C TYR A 46 0.90 -17.51 9.42
N LEU A 47 0.39 -16.87 8.37
CA LEU A 47 1.20 -16.02 7.50
C LEU A 47 1.70 -14.73 8.19
N LEU A 48 0.99 -14.22 9.19
CA LEU A 48 1.43 -13.11 10.02
C LEU A 48 2.59 -13.53 10.94
N ALA A 49 2.48 -14.71 11.54
CA ALA A 49 3.48 -15.25 12.45
C ALA A 49 4.76 -15.69 11.72
N HIS A 50 4.63 -16.21 10.49
CA HIS A 50 5.72 -16.79 9.72
C HIS A 50 5.90 -16.09 8.38
N ASP A 51 6.85 -15.19 8.28
CA ASP A 51 7.15 -14.45 7.05
C ASP A 51 8.54 -14.81 6.53
N SER A 52 8.63 -15.17 5.23
CA SER A 52 9.89 -15.59 4.61
C SER A 52 10.92 -14.47 4.48
N VAL A 53 10.50 -13.20 4.53
CA VAL A 53 11.39 -12.03 4.40
C VAL A 53 11.63 -11.39 5.77
N TYR A 54 10.55 -11.13 6.53
CA TYR A 54 10.61 -10.44 7.82
C TYR A 54 10.77 -11.38 9.01
N GLY A 55 10.78 -12.69 8.78
CA GLY A 55 10.94 -13.69 9.84
C GLY A 55 9.70 -13.84 10.74
N LYS A 56 9.88 -14.50 11.87
CA LYS A 56 8.82 -14.75 12.86
C LYS A 56 8.32 -13.45 13.49
N SER A 57 7.08 -13.47 13.93
CA SER A 57 6.42 -12.35 14.61
C SER A 57 5.55 -12.86 15.74
N GLU A 58 5.57 -12.15 16.85
CA GLU A 58 4.68 -12.35 18.00
C GLU A 58 3.30 -11.66 17.81
N CYS A 59 3.10 -10.96 16.69
CA CYS A 59 1.82 -10.32 16.40
C CYS A 59 0.73 -11.37 16.19
N THR A 60 -0.45 -11.10 16.76
CA THR A 60 -1.63 -11.96 16.62
C THR A 60 -2.87 -11.13 16.23
N LEU A 61 -3.89 -11.80 15.71
CA LEU A 61 -5.21 -11.20 15.46
C LEU A 61 -6.14 -11.36 16.69
N SER A 62 -5.61 -11.68 17.87
CA SER A 62 -6.39 -11.79 19.08
C SER A 62 -6.98 -10.43 19.46
N GLY A 63 -8.28 -10.39 19.74
CA GLY A 63 -9.00 -9.16 20.08
C GLY A 63 -9.28 -8.24 18.88
N ILE A 64 -8.94 -8.65 17.66
CA ILE A 64 -9.19 -7.89 16.45
C ILE A 64 -10.35 -8.54 15.70
N GLU A 65 -11.30 -7.73 15.24
CA GLU A 65 -12.42 -8.20 14.43
C GLU A 65 -11.89 -8.69 13.07
N TYR A 66 -12.11 -9.96 12.77
CA TYR A 66 -11.77 -10.53 11.47
C TYR A 66 -13.03 -10.66 10.64
N VAL A 67 -13.05 -10.03 9.47
CA VAL A 67 -14.17 -10.01 8.54
C VAL A 67 -13.74 -10.67 7.23
N SER A 68 -14.68 -11.34 6.56
CA SER A 68 -14.48 -11.90 5.22
C SER A 68 -15.61 -11.40 4.31
N GLU A 69 -15.49 -10.16 3.86
CA GLU A 69 -16.48 -9.48 3.03
C GLU A 69 -15.81 -8.92 1.77
N LYS A 70 -16.40 -9.25 0.62
CA LYS A 70 -15.87 -8.82 -0.69
C LYS A 70 -16.28 -7.39 -1.04
N GLU A 71 -17.42 -6.94 -0.56
CA GLU A 71 -17.98 -5.64 -0.89
C GLU A 71 -17.68 -4.60 0.20
N PRO A 72 -16.84 -3.58 -0.06
CA PRO A 72 -16.40 -2.65 0.96
C PRO A 72 -17.52 -1.89 1.66
N ARG A 73 -18.63 -1.60 0.98
CA ARG A 73 -19.81 -0.93 1.56
C ARG A 73 -20.47 -1.70 2.69
N LYS A 74 -20.30 -3.02 2.74
CA LYS A 74 -20.88 -3.90 3.77
C LYS A 74 -19.99 -4.09 4.99
N LEU A 75 -18.79 -3.53 4.94
CA LEU A 75 -17.84 -3.66 6.05
C LEU A 75 -18.29 -2.86 7.28
N PRO A 76 -18.07 -3.36 8.50
CA PRO A 76 -18.68 -2.80 9.72
C PRO A 76 -17.92 -1.58 10.26
N TRP A 77 -17.36 -0.72 9.42
CA TRP A 77 -16.50 0.38 9.83
C TRP A 77 -17.19 1.37 10.76
N LYS A 78 -18.46 1.70 10.49
CA LYS A 78 -19.26 2.57 11.36
C LYS A 78 -19.47 1.96 12.76
N LYS A 79 -19.80 0.67 12.82
CA LYS A 79 -20.03 -0.04 14.09
C LYS A 79 -18.75 -0.08 14.95
N LEU A 80 -17.59 -0.27 14.31
CA LEU A 80 -16.30 -0.35 14.97
C LEU A 80 -15.69 1.03 15.27
N GLY A 81 -16.26 2.10 14.68
CA GLY A 81 -15.77 3.47 14.82
C GLY A 81 -14.41 3.66 14.19
N VAL A 82 -14.21 3.11 12.99
CA VAL A 82 -12.95 3.18 12.25
C VAL A 82 -12.67 4.62 11.84
N ASP A 83 -11.48 5.11 12.20
CA ASP A 83 -11.00 6.42 11.76
C ASP A 83 -10.33 6.34 10.39
N VAL A 84 -9.48 5.32 10.17
CA VAL A 84 -8.71 5.17 8.92
C VAL A 84 -8.79 3.73 8.42
N VAL A 85 -9.05 3.56 7.13
CA VAL A 85 -8.91 2.28 6.43
C VAL A 85 -7.60 2.28 5.64
N ILE A 86 -6.82 1.23 5.80
CA ILE A 86 -5.70 0.91 4.92
C ILE A 86 -6.21 -0.04 3.83
N GLU A 87 -6.36 0.48 2.62
CA GLU A 87 -6.78 -0.30 1.46
C GLU A 87 -5.54 -0.98 0.84
N ALA A 88 -5.39 -2.27 1.09
CA ALA A 88 -4.23 -3.07 0.70
C ALA A 88 -4.59 -4.31 -0.13
N THR A 89 -5.78 -4.36 -0.71
CA THR A 89 -6.22 -5.47 -1.57
C THR A 89 -5.57 -5.46 -2.94
N GLY A 90 -5.18 -4.29 -3.45
CA GLY A 90 -4.77 -4.08 -4.83
C GLY A 90 -5.90 -4.13 -5.85
N PHE A 91 -7.17 -4.22 -5.41
CA PHE A 91 -8.35 -4.21 -6.27
C PHE A 91 -9.00 -2.83 -6.38
N PHE A 92 -9.10 -2.11 -5.27
CA PHE A 92 -9.72 -0.78 -5.20
C PHE A 92 -8.64 0.29 -5.36
N THR A 93 -8.12 0.42 -6.60
CA THR A 93 -6.98 1.29 -6.93
C THR A 93 -7.39 2.61 -7.57
N SER A 94 -8.55 3.14 -7.19
CA SER A 94 -9.01 4.48 -7.50
C SER A 94 -9.65 5.14 -6.29
N ALA A 95 -9.61 6.48 -6.23
CA ALA A 95 -10.26 7.22 -5.16
C ALA A 95 -11.78 7.00 -5.18
N GLU A 96 -12.38 6.97 -6.37
CA GLU A 96 -13.81 6.71 -6.56
C GLU A 96 -14.22 5.36 -5.95
N GLN A 97 -13.53 4.26 -6.30
CA GLN A 97 -13.85 2.93 -5.77
C GLN A 97 -13.65 2.86 -4.26
N SER A 98 -12.60 3.48 -3.74
CA SER A 98 -12.25 3.43 -2.32
C SER A 98 -13.18 4.27 -1.44
N ARG A 99 -13.98 5.19 -2.01
CA ARG A 99 -15.06 5.88 -1.28
C ARG A 99 -16.07 4.93 -0.67
N ALA A 100 -16.19 3.71 -1.18
CA ALA A 100 -17.03 2.67 -0.59
C ALA A 100 -16.72 2.41 0.91
N HIS A 101 -15.48 2.64 1.34
CA HIS A 101 -15.12 2.55 2.75
C HIS A 101 -15.63 3.74 3.58
N LEU A 102 -15.72 4.94 2.97
CA LEU A 102 -16.33 6.11 3.61
C LEU A 102 -17.84 5.86 3.77
N ASP A 103 -18.47 5.31 2.72
CA ASP A 103 -19.90 4.93 2.76
C ASP A 103 -20.15 3.90 3.88
N ALA A 104 -19.21 3.01 4.15
CA ALA A 104 -19.26 2.04 5.25
C ALA A 104 -19.00 2.67 6.63
N GLY A 105 -18.61 3.95 6.68
CA GLY A 105 -18.46 4.73 7.90
C GLY A 105 -17.05 4.98 8.38
N ALA A 106 -16.03 4.70 7.59
CA ALA A 106 -14.67 5.17 7.84
C ALA A 106 -14.56 6.69 7.60
N LYS A 107 -13.62 7.35 8.27
CA LYS A 107 -13.40 8.80 8.08
C LYS A 107 -12.39 9.10 6.99
N ARG A 108 -11.41 8.23 6.81
CA ARG A 108 -10.34 8.36 5.79
C ARG A 108 -9.95 7.00 5.24
N VAL A 109 -9.42 7.02 4.01
CA VAL A 109 -8.88 5.83 3.34
C VAL A 109 -7.48 6.13 2.82
N ILE A 110 -6.54 5.24 3.10
CA ILE A 110 -5.19 5.28 2.55
C ILE A 110 -5.03 4.06 1.63
N ILE A 111 -4.89 4.32 0.35
CA ILE A 111 -4.68 3.28 -0.67
C ILE A 111 -3.18 2.99 -0.78
N THR A 112 -2.79 1.73 -0.63
CA THR A 112 -1.38 1.29 -0.73
C THR A 112 -0.97 0.95 -2.15
N ALA A 113 -1.53 1.64 -3.13
CA ALA A 113 -1.26 1.47 -4.56
C ALA A 113 -1.34 2.82 -5.27
N PRO A 114 -0.68 3.00 -6.44
CA PRO A 114 -0.85 4.20 -7.24
C PRO A 114 -2.29 4.38 -7.72
N ILE A 115 -2.77 5.60 -7.71
CA ILE A 115 -4.08 5.98 -8.25
C ILE A 115 -3.94 7.09 -9.29
N LYS A 116 -4.97 7.26 -10.13
CA LYS A 116 -4.99 8.31 -11.17
C LYS A 116 -5.87 9.49 -10.80
N ASP A 117 -6.85 9.28 -9.95
CA ASP A 117 -8.02 10.14 -9.67
C ASP A 117 -8.04 10.74 -8.26
N GLY A 118 -6.87 10.92 -7.62
CA GLY A 118 -6.80 11.46 -6.27
C GLY A 118 -5.39 11.88 -5.87
N GLU A 119 -5.27 12.38 -4.65
CA GLU A 119 -4.02 12.87 -4.12
C GLU A 119 -3.05 11.72 -3.78
N THR A 120 -1.81 11.90 -4.20
CA THR A 120 -0.70 11.01 -3.83
C THR A 120 0.17 11.72 -2.80
N ILE A 121 0.26 11.13 -1.61
CA ILE A 121 1.04 11.69 -0.50
C ILE A 121 2.25 10.80 -0.22
N LEU A 122 3.41 11.40 -0.27
CA LEU A 122 4.70 10.79 0.01
C LEU A 122 5.35 11.52 1.18
N MET A 123 5.61 10.78 2.26
CA MET A 123 6.22 11.35 3.47
C MET A 123 7.61 11.90 3.16
N GLY A 124 7.88 13.11 3.64
CA GLY A 124 9.12 13.84 3.38
C GLY A 124 9.16 14.60 2.05
N LEU A 125 8.06 14.58 1.25
CA LEU A 125 8.02 15.29 -0.03
C LEU A 125 6.85 16.28 -0.16
N ASN A 126 5.65 15.85 0.23
CA ASN A 126 4.45 16.65 -0.01
C ASN A 126 3.34 16.37 1.01
N GLU A 127 3.69 15.98 2.22
CA GLU A 127 2.74 15.73 3.31
C GLU A 127 1.92 16.97 3.70
N GLU A 128 2.39 18.15 3.39
CA GLU A 128 1.65 19.41 3.57
C GLU A 128 0.35 19.46 2.76
N LYS A 129 0.25 18.64 1.69
CA LYS A 129 -0.97 18.49 0.87
C LYS A 129 -2.02 17.56 1.48
N LEU A 130 -1.73 16.98 2.64
CA LEU A 130 -2.65 16.03 3.30
C LEU A 130 -3.91 16.70 3.86
N SER A 131 -4.14 18.00 3.71
CA SER A 131 -5.09 18.82 4.43
C SER A 131 -6.46 18.17 4.64
N ASP A 132 -7.28 18.00 3.59
CA ASP A 132 -8.68 17.61 3.71
C ASP A 132 -9.08 16.39 2.87
N ALA A 133 -8.12 15.76 2.19
CA ALA A 133 -8.41 14.61 1.36
C ALA A 133 -8.86 13.41 2.21
N GLU A 134 -10.09 12.97 1.98
CA GLU A 134 -10.66 11.80 2.66
C GLU A 134 -10.07 10.48 2.13
N VAL A 135 -9.66 10.47 0.85
CA VAL A 135 -9.05 9.31 0.17
C VAL A 135 -7.74 9.74 -0.44
N ILE A 136 -6.66 9.11 -0.03
CA ILE A 136 -5.31 9.36 -0.53
C ILE A 136 -4.63 8.07 -0.97
N SER A 137 -3.64 8.21 -1.84
CA SER A 137 -2.71 7.14 -2.20
C SER A 137 -1.35 7.37 -1.57
N ASN A 138 -0.75 6.33 -1.03
CA ASN A 138 0.67 6.31 -0.66
C ASN A 138 1.55 5.75 -1.79
N ALA A 139 1.08 5.78 -3.03
CA ALA A 139 1.78 5.34 -4.24
C ALA A 139 2.24 3.86 -4.22
N SER A 140 3.38 3.56 -4.86
CA SER A 140 3.96 2.23 -4.93
C SER A 140 5.20 2.08 -4.05
N CYS A 141 5.64 0.83 -3.85
CA CYS A 141 6.90 0.52 -3.18
C CYS A 141 8.10 1.18 -3.86
N THR A 142 8.18 1.12 -5.20
CA THR A 142 9.25 1.75 -5.98
C THR A 142 9.22 3.27 -5.85
N THR A 143 8.02 3.87 -5.85
CA THR A 143 7.88 5.33 -5.63
C THR A 143 8.39 5.72 -4.24
N ASN A 144 7.99 5.00 -3.19
CA ASN A 144 8.43 5.29 -1.82
C ASN A 144 9.94 5.04 -1.62
N ALA A 145 10.53 4.09 -2.35
CA ALA A 145 11.97 3.86 -2.30
C ALA A 145 12.77 4.98 -3.00
N ALA A 146 12.27 5.44 -4.16
CA ALA A 146 12.98 6.43 -4.98
C ALA A 146 12.81 7.87 -4.48
N SER A 147 11.61 8.22 -4.01
CA SER A 147 11.25 9.61 -3.74
C SER A 147 12.14 10.30 -2.70
N PRO A 148 12.45 9.73 -1.51
CA PRO A 148 13.32 10.42 -0.55
C PRO A 148 14.76 10.56 -1.08
N VAL A 149 15.26 9.56 -1.82
CA VAL A 149 16.61 9.61 -2.40
C VAL A 149 16.72 10.73 -3.42
N ILE A 150 15.74 10.81 -4.32
CA ILE A 150 15.75 11.82 -5.38
C ILE A 150 15.55 13.24 -4.82
N ALA A 151 14.72 13.39 -3.78
CA ALA A 151 14.55 14.68 -3.10
C ALA A 151 15.84 15.14 -2.44
N ILE A 152 16.50 14.28 -1.68
CA ILE A 152 17.78 14.60 -1.02
C ILE A 152 18.84 15.00 -2.06
N LEU A 153 18.93 14.29 -3.18
CA LEU A 153 19.88 14.62 -4.24
C LEU A 153 19.59 15.97 -4.88
N ASP A 154 18.32 16.26 -5.17
CA ASP A 154 17.95 17.55 -5.78
C ASP A 154 18.18 18.72 -4.83
N GLU A 155 17.86 18.56 -3.54
CA GLU A 155 18.02 19.58 -2.52
C GLU A 155 19.49 19.86 -2.15
N THR A 156 20.37 18.87 -2.30
CA THR A 156 21.77 19.02 -1.89
C THR A 156 22.71 19.39 -3.02
N ILE A 157 22.69 18.67 -4.13
CA ILE A 157 23.60 18.86 -5.27
C ILE A 157 22.88 19.33 -6.54
N GLY A 158 21.55 19.29 -6.55
CA GLY A 158 20.72 19.57 -7.72
C GLY A 158 20.70 18.40 -8.73
N ILE A 159 19.61 18.30 -9.46
CA ILE A 159 19.43 17.30 -10.52
C ILE A 159 19.16 17.99 -11.84
N GLU A 160 20.05 17.80 -12.82
CA GLU A 160 19.82 18.22 -14.19
C GLU A 160 18.96 17.18 -14.93
N LYS A 161 19.34 15.89 -14.87
CA LYS A 161 18.59 14.74 -15.39
C LYS A 161 18.86 13.50 -14.55
N ALA A 162 17.85 12.65 -14.40
CA ALA A 162 17.98 11.36 -13.72
C ALA A 162 17.13 10.28 -14.38
N VAL A 163 17.60 9.03 -14.30
CA VAL A 163 16.87 7.84 -14.76
C VAL A 163 16.77 6.84 -13.63
N LEU A 164 15.57 6.37 -13.35
CA LEU A 164 15.32 5.29 -12.43
C LEU A 164 15.37 3.96 -13.16
N ASN A 165 16.27 3.09 -12.76
CA ASN A 165 16.23 1.68 -13.12
C ASN A 165 16.00 0.85 -11.84
N THR A 166 14.94 0.02 -11.83
CA THR A 166 14.62 -0.82 -10.68
C THR A 166 14.88 -2.30 -10.97
N VAL A 167 15.60 -2.95 -10.07
CA VAL A 167 15.70 -4.41 -9.99
C VAL A 167 14.84 -4.85 -8.82
N HIS A 168 13.70 -5.43 -9.11
CA HIS A 168 12.64 -5.67 -8.14
C HIS A 168 12.45 -7.17 -7.86
N ALA A 169 12.27 -7.54 -6.60
CA ALA A 169 11.83 -8.90 -6.27
C ALA A 169 10.48 -9.21 -6.92
N TYR A 170 10.26 -10.47 -7.29
CA TYR A 170 8.97 -10.89 -7.82
C TYR A 170 7.84 -10.70 -6.79
N THR A 171 6.63 -10.47 -7.29
CA THR A 171 5.44 -10.21 -6.48
C THR A 171 4.31 -11.19 -6.82
N ALA A 172 3.23 -11.18 -6.05
CA ALA A 172 2.08 -12.07 -6.25
C ALA A 172 1.34 -11.86 -7.60
N THR A 173 1.67 -10.82 -8.36
CA THR A 173 1.12 -10.62 -9.71
C THR A 173 1.82 -11.46 -10.78
N GLN A 174 3.00 -12.01 -10.48
CA GLN A 174 3.78 -12.84 -11.38
C GLN A 174 3.46 -14.33 -11.13
N ALA A 175 3.47 -15.11 -12.19
CA ALA A 175 3.28 -16.57 -12.08
C ALA A 175 4.50 -17.22 -11.38
N LEU A 176 4.26 -18.14 -10.45
CA LEU A 176 5.33 -18.89 -9.81
C LEU A 176 5.96 -19.88 -10.79
N VAL A 177 5.13 -20.57 -11.57
CA VAL A 177 5.48 -21.45 -12.69
C VAL A 177 4.88 -20.90 -13.97
N ASP A 178 5.36 -21.33 -15.14
CA ASP A 178 4.76 -20.90 -16.41
C ASP A 178 3.26 -21.16 -16.41
N GLY A 179 2.48 -20.14 -16.68
CA GLY A 179 1.02 -20.19 -16.64
C GLY A 179 0.37 -19.05 -17.41
N PRO A 180 -0.96 -19.01 -17.44
CA PRO A 180 -1.69 -17.94 -18.12
C PRO A 180 -1.27 -16.56 -17.59
N ALA A 181 -1.03 -15.64 -18.51
CA ALA A 181 -0.71 -14.26 -18.15
C ALA A 181 -1.91 -13.57 -17.52
N GLY A 182 -1.63 -12.76 -16.49
CA GLY A 182 -2.60 -11.85 -15.91
C GLY A 182 -2.85 -10.60 -16.77
N LYS A 183 -3.47 -9.58 -16.18
CA LYS A 183 -3.83 -8.33 -16.88
C LYS A 183 -2.64 -7.54 -17.43
N LYS A 184 -1.42 -7.80 -16.97
CA LYS A 184 -0.21 -7.04 -17.32
C LYS A 184 0.59 -7.60 -18.50
N GLY A 185 0.12 -8.67 -19.14
CA GLY A 185 0.66 -9.21 -20.38
C GLY A 185 1.46 -10.51 -20.23
N LEU A 186 1.83 -11.09 -21.37
CA LEU A 186 2.40 -12.44 -21.47
C LEU A 186 3.66 -12.66 -20.62
N ARG A 187 4.48 -11.64 -20.45
CA ARG A 187 5.74 -11.74 -19.68
C ARG A 187 5.51 -12.14 -18.22
N GLU A 188 4.45 -11.66 -17.59
CA GLU A 188 4.13 -11.99 -16.20
C GLU A 188 3.62 -13.41 -16.00
N GLY A 189 3.28 -14.11 -17.06
CA GLY A 189 2.96 -15.55 -17.04
C GLY A 189 4.19 -16.45 -16.99
N ARG A 190 5.42 -15.91 -17.11
CA ARG A 190 6.65 -16.71 -17.01
C ARG A 190 7.02 -16.97 -15.56
N ALA A 191 7.64 -18.11 -15.29
CA ALA A 191 8.05 -18.56 -13.96
C ALA A 191 8.99 -17.52 -13.29
N ALA A 192 8.49 -16.83 -12.28
CA ALA A 192 9.19 -15.73 -11.62
C ALA A 192 10.49 -16.16 -10.93
N ALA A 193 10.55 -17.39 -10.43
CA ALA A 193 11.73 -17.92 -9.75
C ALA A 193 12.89 -18.27 -10.71
N HIS A 194 12.62 -18.41 -12.01
CA HIS A 194 13.60 -18.80 -13.03
C HIS A 194 13.94 -17.70 -14.03
N ASN A 195 13.21 -16.60 -14.03
CA ASN A 195 13.34 -15.56 -15.04
C ASN A 195 13.50 -14.17 -14.43
N ILE A 196 14.36 -13.35 -15.04
CA ILE A 196 14.34 -11.91 -14.85
C ILE A 196 13.37 -11.36 -15.88
N ILE A 197 12.20 -10.90 -15.40
CA ILE A 197 11.09 -10.50 -16.27
C ILE A 197 11.15 -8.99 -16.52
N PRO A 198 11.37 -8.53 -17.76
CA PRO A 198 11.29 -7.12 -18.09
C PRO A 198 9.89 -6.57 -17.80
N SER A 199 9.82 -5.49 -17.06
CA SER A 199 8.57 -4.84 -16.65
C SER A 199 8.71 -3.32 -16.81
N SER A 200 7.60 -2.61 -16.66
CA SER A 200 7.57 -1.16 -16.62
C SER A 200 7.27 -0.66 -15.22
N THR A 201 7.70 0.56 -14.93
CA THR A 201 7.37 1.23 -13.68
C THR A 201 6.74 2.60 -13.95
N GLY A 202 5.76 2.96 -13.15
CA GLY A 202 5.21 4.33 -13.10
C GLY A 202 5.82 5.18 -11.98
N ALA A 203 6.88 4.71 -11.34
CA ALA A 203 7.43 5.37 -10.15
C ALA A 203 7.99 6.77 -10.45
N ALA A 204 8.73 6.94 -11.55
CA ALA A 204 9.27 8.24 -11.93
C ALA A 204 8.14 9.26 -12.18
N ILE A 205 7.07 8.85 -12.85
CA ILE A 205 5.89 9.69 -13.08
C ILE A 205 5.23 10.07 -11.74
N ALA A 206 5.11 9.12 -10.82
CA ALA A 206 4.51 9.38 -9.51
C ALA A 206 5.37 10.33 -8.66
N VAL A 207 6.70 10.16 -8.68
CA VAL A 207 7.63 11.07 -8.01
C VAL A 207 7.53 12.48 -8.59
N THR A 208 7.52 12.64 -9.91
CA THR A 208 7.44 13.97 -10.55
C THR A 208 6.09 14.67 -10.31
N LYS A 209 5.01 13.93 -10.06
CA LYS A 209 3.74 14.51 -9.63
C LYS A 209 3.82 15.04 -8.19
N ALA A 210 4.46 14.29 -7.29
CA ALA A 210 4.62 14.69 -5.89
C ALA A 210 5.67 15.80 -5.74
N TYR A 211 6.73 15.76 -6.56
CA TYR A 211 7.86 16.69 -6.56
C TYR A 211 8.04 17.33 -7.96
N PRO A 212 7.27 18.39 -8.28
CA PRO A 212 7.20 18.97 -9.64
C PRO A 212 8.51 19.56 -10.16
N ALA A 213 9.47 19.91 -9.30
CA ALA A 213 10.79 20.41 -9.70
C ALA A 213 11.55 19.47 -10.64
N LEU A 214 11.21 18.17 -10.61
CA LEU A 214 11.79 17.13 -11.46
C LEU A 214 11.01 16.87 -12.76
N HIS A 215 9.97 17.66 -13.05
CA HIS A 215 9.22 17.50 -14.29
C HIS A 215 10.15 17.61 -15.51
N ARG A 216 10.10 16.63 -16.42
CA ARG A 216 10.98 16.47 -17.60
C ARG A 216 12.47 16.24 -17.28
N LYS A 217 12.84 16.08 -16.03
CA LYS A 217 14.21 15.75 -15.61
C LYS A 217 14.37 14.31 -15.14
N PHE A 218 13.28 13.65 -14.78
CA PHE A 218 13.29 12.31 -14.18
C PHE A 218 12.36 11.36 -14.93
N ASP A 219 12.89 10.19 -15.34
CA ASP A 219 12.19 9.11 -16.02
C ASP A 219 12.62 7.75 -15.47
N GLY A 220 11.94 6.63 -15.86
CA GLY A 220 12.25 5.28 -15.37
C GLY A 220 11.52 4.15 -16.06
#